data_272816174bdce16099d2f66ada9fb6d5
#
_entry.id   272816174bdce16099d2f66ada9fb6d5
#
_cell.length_a   1.000
_cell.length_b   1.000
_cell.length_c   1.000
_cell.angle_alpha   90.00
_cell.angle_beta   90.00
_cell.angle_gamma   90.00
#
_symmetry.space_group_name_H-M   'P 1'
#
loop_
_entity.id
_entity.type
_entity.pdbx_description
1 polymer ?
#
loop_
_entity_poly.entity_id
_entity_poly.type
_entity_poly.pdbx_seq_one_letter_code
_entity_poly.pdbx_strand_id
1 'polypeptide(L)'
;MITKSSGDGVHWPSLIGALHEYAVVGRRVKVLSSALSSLIPPQARVLDVGCGDGKLDRFILRQRPDASIEGIDVLVRPKAQIPVRRFDGVTIPYPDSSFDAAMFIDVLHHTPDPLAILREARRVARVILIKDHFRNGFFAESTLRLMDWVSNARHGVALPYNYFSQSQWSDAFAELRLNVREIKTTLRLYPPPASWLFDRSLHFVARLEASAPS
;
A
#
# COMPACT_ATOMS: atom_id res chain seq x y z
N MET A 1 24.16 -19.92 29.22
CA MET A 1 22.96 -19.37 29.89
C MET A 1 22.84 -17.92 29.44
N ILE A 2 22.12 -17.64 28.37
CA ILE A 2 21.97 -16.28 27.81
C ILE A 2 20.50 -15.90 28.00
N THR A 3 20.29 -14.94 28.89
CA THR A 3 18.98 -14.41 29.23
C THR A 3 18.38 -13.63 28.04
N LYS A 4 17.20 -14.05 27.60
CA LYS A 4 16.36 -13.28 26.66
C LYS A 4 15.96 -11.97 27.33
N SER A 5 16.41 -10.86 26.77
CA SER A 5 15.87 -9.54 27.03
C SER A 5 14.45 -9.46 26.46
N SER A 6 13.46 -9.36 27.31
CA SER A 6 12.09 -9.05 26.99
C SER A 6 12.03 -7.59 26.47
N GLY A 7 11.78 -7.41 25.18
CA GLY A 7 11.54 -6.09 24.61
C GLY A 7 10.23 -5.54 25.15
N ASP A 8 10.32 -4.47 25.95
CA ASP A 8 9.19 -3.69 26.46
C ASP A 8 8.51 -2.98 25.27
N GLY A 9 7.47 -3.60 24.73
CA GLY A 9 6.58 -2.95 23.79
C GLY A 9 5.90 -1.77 24.47
N VAL A 10 5.90 -0.59 23.85
CA VAL A 10 5.23 0.61 24.32
C VAL A 10 3.76 0.29 24.59
N HIS A 11 3.41 0.12 25.86
CA HIS A 11 2.03 -0.12 26.31
C HIS A 11 1.31 1.23 26.35
N TRP A 12 0.60 1.58 25.26
CA TRP A 12 -0.35 2.68 25.29
C TRP A 12 -1.49 2.33 26.27
N PRO A 13 -1.95 3.28 27.10
CA PRO A 13 -3.17 3.04 27.90
C PRO A 13 -4.30 2.56 26.98
N SER A 14 -5.03 1.54 27.35
CA SER A 14 -5.98 0.82 26.50
C SER A 14 -7.05 1.71 25.82
N LEU A 15 -7.45 2.79 26.48
CA LEU A 15 -8.39 3.80 25.97
C LEU A 15 -7.80 4.66 24.84
N ILE A 16 -6.55 5.13 24.99
CA ILE A 16 -5.88 5.94 23.96
C ILE A 16 -5.58 5.07 22.73
N GLY A 17 -5.17 3.82 22.94
CA GLY A 17 -4.97 2.85 21.87
C GLY A 17 -6.25 2.54 21.11
N ALA A 18 -7.36 2.34 21.79
CA ALA A 18 -8.66 2.11 21.18
C ALA A 18 -9.20 3.35 20.42
N LEU A 19 -8.98 4.55 20.95
CA LEU A 19 -9.37 5.80 20.29
C LEU A 19 -8.54 6.05 19.03
N HIS A 20 -7.24 5.78 19.08
CA HIS A 20 -6.35 5.84 17.90
C HIS A 20 -6.74 4.82 16.85
N GLU A 21 -6.96 3.57 17.23
CA GLU A 21 -7.44 2.49 16.33
C GLU A 21 -8.75 2.90 15.64
N TYR A 22 -9.71 3.39 16.40
CA TYR A 22 -11.03 3.77 15.86
C TYR A 22 -10.97 5.04 15.01
N ALA A 23 -10.36 6.12 15.51
CA ALA A 23 -10.40 7.42 14.82
C ALA A 23 -9.43 7.53 13.65
N VAL A 24 -8.23 6.95 13.76
CA VAL A 24 -7.18 7.08 12.75
C VAL A 24 -7.22 5.89 11.79
N VAL A 25 -7.13 4.66 12.29
CA VAL A 25 -7.07 3.47 11.43
C VAL A 25 -8.40 3.25 10.73
N GLY A 26 -9.54 3.39 11.43
CA GLY A 26 -10.87 3.24 10.85
C GLY A 26 -11.16 4.27 9.75
N ARG A 27 -10.79 5.55 9.98
CA ARG A 27 -10.91 6.61 8.96
C ARG A 27 -10.04 6.31 7.75
N ARG A 28 -8.76 5.96 7.96
CA ARG A 28 -7.82 5.63 6.87
C ARG A 28 -8.35 4.49 6.00
N VAL A 29 -8.80 3.40 6.60
CA VAL A 29 -9.39 2.26 5.89
C VAL A 29 -10.61 2.70 5.06
N LYS A 30 -11.53 3.50 5.63
CA LYS A 30 -12.72 4.00 4.93
C LYS A 30 -12.35 4.89 3.73
N VAL A 31 -11.44 5.83 3.90
CA VAL A 31 -11.02 6.75 2.82
C VAL A 31 -10.30 5.99 1.72
N LEU A 32 -9.33 5.12 2.07
CA LEU A 32 -8.57 4.36 1.09
C LEU A 32 -9.43 3.34 0.35
N SER A 33 -10.28 2.60 1.06
CA SER A 33 -11.18 1.65 0.39
C SER A 33 -12.10 2.35 -0.61
N SER A 34 -12.64 3.52 -0.28
CA SER A 34 -13.47 4.30 -1.20
C SER A 34 -12.67 4.81 -2.41
N ALA A 35 -11.47 5.35 -2.18
CA ALA A 35 -10.63 5.86 -3.25
C ALA A 35 -10.19 4.74 -4.22
N LEU A 36 -9.76 3.59 -3.68
CA LEU A 36 -9.33 2.45 -4.49
C LEU A 36 -10.49 1.78 -5.21
N SER A 37 -11.64 1.60 -4.54
CA SER A 37 -12.85 1.02 -5.15
C SER A 37 -13.28 1.77 -6.41
N SER A 38 -13.13 3.10 -6.45
CA SER A 38 -13.47 3.92 -7.63
C SER A 38 -12.51 3.72 -8.81
N LEU A 39 -11.31 3.19 -8.56
CA LEU A 39 -10.26 2.99 -9.58
C LEU A 39 -10.21 1.58 -10.14
N ILE A 40 -10.79 0.60 -9.44
CA ILE A 40 -10.86 -0.80 -9.88
C ILE A 40 -11.79 -0.91 -11.10
N PRO A 41 -11.37 -1.56 -12.20
CA PRO A 41 -12.24 -1.80 -13.35
C PRO A 41 -13.50 -2.59 -12.97
N PRO A 42 -14.59 -2.48 -13.75
CA PRO A 42 -15.78 -3.33 -13.54
C PRO A 42 -15.43 -4.82 -13.65
N GLN A 43 -16.02 -5.64 -12.78
CA GLN A 43 -15.88 -7.11 -12.75
C GLN A 43 -14.42 -7.60 -12.70
N ALA A 44 -13.52 -6.78 -12.17
CA ALA A 44 -12.09 -7.05 -12.20
C ALA A 44 -11.66 -8.17 -11.25
N ARG A 45 -10.74 -9.00 -11.74
CA ARG A 45 -9.89 -9.85 -10.90
C ARG A 45 -8.64 -9.06 -10.51
N VAL A 46 -8.47 -8.82 -9.23
CA VAL A 46 -7.42 -7.95 -8.67
C VAL A 46 -6.42 -8.78 -7.86
N LEU A 47 -5.13 -8.53 -8.07
CA LEU A 47 -4.05 -9.02 -7.22
C LEU A 47 -3.60 -7.90 -6.28
N ASP A 48 -3.70 -8.09 -4.97
CA ASP A 48 -3.07 -7.19 -3.99
C ASP A 48 -1.67 -7.71 -3.60
N VAL A 49 -0.64 -6.93 -3.93
CA VAL A 49 0.76 -7.26 -3.70
C VAL A 49 1.23 -6.62 -2.39
N GLY A 50 1.59 -7.43 -1.41
CA GLY A 50 1.88 -6.99 -0.05
C GLY A 50 0.61 -6.70 0.76
N CYS A 51 -0.43 -7.55 0.58
CA CYS A 51 -1.78 -7.34 1.11
C CYS A 51 -1.89 -7.36 2.63
N GLY A 52 -0.87 -7.78 3.36
CA GLY A 52 -0.89 -7.91 4.81
C GLY A 52 -1.95 -8.91 5.30
N ASP A 53 -2.92 -8.43 6.07
CA ASP A 53 -4.04 -9.24 6.55
C ASP A 53 -5.30 -9.16 5.68
N GLY A 54 -5.28 -8.39 4.60
CA GLY A 54 -6.41 -8.21 3.69
C GLY A 54 -7.59 -7.43 4.27
N LYS A 55 -7.39 -6.71 5.37
CA LYS A 55 -8.46 -5.93 5.99
C LYS A 55 -9.02 -4.85 5.06
N LEU A 56 -8.16 -4.14 4.36
CA LEU A 56 -8.58 -3.11 3.42
C LEU A 56 -9.32 -3.70 2.22
N ASP A 57 -8.82 -4.82 1.69
CA ASP A 57 -9.45 -5.54 0.58
C ASP A 57 -10.87 -5.98 0.90
N ARG A 58 -11.10 -6.45 2.12
CA ARG A 58 -12.46 -6.78 2.58
C ARG A 58 -13.39 -5.57 2.55
N PHE A 59 -12.91 -4.36 2.86
CA PHE A 59 -13.71 -3.14 2.74
C PHE A 59 -13.92 -2.74 1.29
N ILE A 60 -12.96 -2.96 0.41
CA ILE A 60 -13.08 -2.76 -1.04
C ILE A 60 -14.15 -3.72 -1.60
N LEU A 61 -14.08 -5.01 -1.29
CA LEU A 61 -15.03 -6.02 -1.77
C LEU A 61 -16.48 -5.75 -1.31
N ARG A 62 -16.68 -5.12 -0.16
CA ARG A 62 -18.02 -4.68 0.26
C ARG A 62 -18.61 -3.57 -0.62
N GLN A 63 -17.75 -2.73 -1.20
CA GLN A 63 -18.13 -1.64 -2.10
C GLN A 63 -18.16 -2.09 -3.56
N ARG A 64 -17.42 -3.16 -3.87
CA ARG A 64 -17.24 -3.73 -5.21
C ARG A 64 -17.53 -5.23 -5.18
N PRO A 65 -18.81 -5.61 -4.98
CA PRO A 65 -19.21 -7.03 -4.97
C PRO A 65 -19.08 -7.70 -6.35
N ASP A 66 -18.88 -6.91 -7.39
CA ASP A 66 -18.60 -7.35 -8.77
C ASP A 66 -17.14 -7.76 -8.98
N ALA A 67 -16.21 -7.36 -8.11
CA ALA A 67 -14.80 -7.67 -8.21
C ALA A 67 -14.39 -8.88 -7.36
N SER A 68 -13.25 -9.47 -7.68
CA SER A 68 -12.56 -10.45 -6.82
C SER A 68 -11.15 -9.97 -6.48
N ILE A 69 -10.70 -10.21 -5.25
CA ILE A 69 -9.36 -9.84 -4.81
C ILE A 69 -8.71 -11.07 -4.17
N GLU A 70 -7.51 -11.39 -4.62
CA GLU A 70 -6.59 -12.29 -3.94
C GLU A 70 -5.28 -11.57 -3.65
N GLY A 71 -4.58 -11.96 -2.57
CA GLY A 71 -3.37 -11.29 -2.13
C GLY A 71 -2.14 -12.17 -2.24
N ILE A 72 -0.97 -11.52 -2.36
CA ILE A 72 0.32 -12.13 -2.09
C ILE A 72 1.07 -11.30 -1.06
N ASP A 73 1.80 -11.99 -0.17
CA ASP A 73 2.62 -11.33 0.85
C ASP A 73 3.86 -12.19 1.17
N VAL A 74 4.95 -11.54 1.57
CA VAL A 74 6.16 -12.26 2.04
C VAL A 74 5.91 -12.93 3.39
N LEU A 75 4.94 -12.42 4.16
CA LEU A 75 4.53 -12.93 5.46
C LEU A 75 3.01 -13.18 5.50
N VAL A 76 2.59 -14.41 5.22
CA VAL A 76 1.18 -14.79 5.33
C VAL A 76 0.73 -14.77 6.79
N ARG A 77 -0.29 -13.96 7.08
CA ARG A 77 -0.82 -13.80 8.44
C ARG A 77 -1.90 -14.83 8.75
N PRO A 78 -1.95 -15.40 9.99
CA PRO A 78 -2.88 -16.49 10.35
C PRO A 78 -4.38 -16.14 10.22
N LYS A 79 -4.73 -14.84 10.25
CA LYS A 79 -6.11 -14.33 10.19
C LYS A 79 -6.34 -13.42 8.98
N ALA A 80 -5.79 -13.81 7.83
CA ALA A 80 -6.04 -13.09 6.59
C ALA A 80 -7.55 -13.09 6.24
N GLN A 81 -8.04 -11.95 5.76
CA GLN A 81 -9.46 -11.71 5.48
C GLN A 81 -9.84 -11.92 4.00
N ILE A 82 -8.84 -12.21 3.18
CA ILE A 82 -8.91 -12.62 1.77
C ILE A 82 -8.02 -13.84 1.57
N PRO A 83 -8.10 -14.58 0.46
CA PRO A 83 -7.10 -15.58 0.09
C PRO A 83 -5.72 -14.93 -0.08
N VAL A 84 -4.71 -15.43 0.63
CA VAL A 84 -3.33 -14.92 0.56
C VAL A 84 -2.36 -16.03 0.27
N ARG A 85 -1.49 -15.83 -0.73
CA ARG A 85 -0.40 -16.73 -1.09
C ARG A 85 0.95 -16.10 -0.72
N ARG A 86 1.86 -16.91 -0.19
CA ARG A 86 3.24 -16.46 0.07
C ARG A 86 4.01 -16.31 -1.24
N PHE A 87 4.82 -15.24 -1.34
CA PHE A 87 5.77 -15.03 -2.42
C PHE A 87 7.13 -14.52 -1.87
N ASP A 88 8.12 -14.40 -2.73
CA ASP A 88 9.51 -14.07 -2.36
C ASP A 88 9.78 -12.56 -2.22
N GLY A 89 8.81 -11.71 -2.57
CA GLY A 89 8.95 -10.25 -2.59
C GLY A 89 9.55 -9.72 -3.90
N VAL A 90 9.86 -10.57 -4.87
CA VAL A 90 10.52 -10.21 -6.13
C VAL A 90 9.69 -10.66 -7.33
N THR A 91 9.37 -11.95 -7.42
CA THR A 91 8.69 -12.54 -8.57
C THR A 91 7.23 -12.82 -8.25
N ILE A 92 6.30 -12.24 -8.99
CA ILE A 92 4.87 -12.51 -8.84
C ILE A 92 4.54 -13.89 -9.39
N PRO A 93 4.09 -14.86 -8.55
CA PRO A 93 3.97 -16.29 -8.92
C PRO A 93 2.70 -16.60 -9.72
N TYR A 94 2.44 -15.80 -10.76
CA TYR A 94 1.31 -15.95 -11.66
C TYR A 94 1.75 -15.76 -13.13
N PRO A 95 1.07 -16.41 -14.08
CA PRO A 95 1.31 -16.18 -15.52
C PRO A 95 1.04 -14.74 -15.95
N ASP A 96 1.52 -14.39 -17.13
CA ASP A 96 1.24 -13.11 -17.77
C ASP A 96 -0.26 -12.87 -17.92
N SER A 97 -0.70 -11.63 -17.73
CA SER A 97 -2.09 -11.21 -17.93
C SER A 97 -3.12 -12.04 -17.12
N SER A 98 -2.73 -12.52 -15.94
CA SER A 98 -3.60 -13.31 -15.05
C SER A 98 -4.65 -12.46 -14.33
N PHE A 99 -4.47 -11.15 -14.29
CA PHE A 99 -5.33 -10.22 -13.56
C PHE A 99 -5.71 -9.01 -14.42
N ASP A 100 -6.87 -8.42 -14.12
CA ASP A 100 -7.28 -7.15 -14.71
C ASP A 100 -6.55 -5.97 -14.07
N ALA A 101 -6.27 -6.08 -12.75
CA ALA A 101 -5.51 -5.07 -12.01
C ALA A 101 -4.56 -5.70 -10.98
N ALA A 102 -3.40 -5.07 -10.77
CA ALA A 102 -2.52 -5.28 -9.63
C ALA A 102 -2.54 -4.05 -8.73
N MET A 103 -2.57 -4.25 -7.42
CA MET A 103 -2.69 -3.19 -6.42
C MET A 103 -1.51 -3.23 -5.45
N PHE A 104 -0.99 -2.05 -5.09
CA PHE A 104 0.06 -1.84 -4.10
C PHE A 104 -0.38 -0.79 -3.11
N ILE A 105 -0.46 -1.13 -1.84
CA ILE A 105 -0.94 -0.23 -0.79
C ILE A 105 0.10 -0.10 0.30
N ASP A 106 0.87 1.00 0.27
CA ASP A 106 1.99 1.26 1.20
C ASP A 106 3.04 0.13 1.20
N VAL A 107 3.42 -0.35 0.03
CA VAL A 107 4.33 -1.49 -0.15
C VAL A 107 5.63 -1.10 -0.85
N LEU A 108 5.55 -0.28 -1.90
CA LEU A 108 6.68 -0.04 -2.80
C LEU A 108 7.87 0.60 -2.08
N HIS A 109 7.63 1.50 -1.13
CA HIS A 109 8.69 2.10 -0.32
C HIS A 109 9.34 1.11 0.68
N HIS A 110 8.77 -0.08 0.86
CA HIS A 110 9.34 -1.18 1.65
C HIS A 110 10.11 -2.20 0.79
N THR A 111 10.09 -2.07 -0.53
CA THR A 111 10.78 -3.00 -1.41
C THR A 111 12.21 -2.53 -1.70
N PRO A 112 13.19 -3.45 -1.83
CA PRO A 112 14.55 -3.08 -2.25
C PRO A 112 14.61 -2.48 -3.65
N ASP A 113 13.79 -2.98 -4.58
CA ASP A 113 13.68 -2.51 -5.95
C ASP A 113 12.19 -2.35 -6.34
N PRO A 114 11.63 -1.14 -6.17
CA PRO A 114 10.25 -0.85 -6.56
C PRO A 114 9.99 -1.01 -8.06
N LEU A 115 10.99 -0.77 -8.92
CA LEU A 115 10.83 -0.90 -10.36
C LEU A 115 10.75 -2.37 -10.78
N ALA A 116 11.52 -3.26 -10.17
CA ALA A 116 11.46 -4.68 -10.46
C ALA A 116 10.08 -5.27 -10.19
N ILE A 117 9.50 -4.98 -9.01
CA ILE A 117 8.17 -5.50 -8.68
C ILE A 117 7.06 -4.84 -9.51
N LEU A 118 7.21 -3.58 -9.93
CA LEU A 118 6.28 -2.93 -10.85
C LEU A 118 6.37 -3.51 -12.27
N ARG A 119 7.55 -3.98 -12.74
CA ARG A 119 7.68 -4.73 -14.00
C ARG A 119 6.91 -6.04 -13.93
N GLU A 120 7.02 -6.77 -12.84
CA GLU A 120 6.25 -7.98 -12.60
C GLU A 120 4.74 -7.70 -12.55
N ALA A 121 4.31 -6.63 -11.87
CA ALA A 121 2.92 -6.21 -11.85
C ALA A 121 2.39 -5.92 -13.27
N ARG A 122 3.17 -5.21 -14.09
CA ARG A 122 2.84 -4.95 -15.49
C ARG A 122 2.76 -6.23 -16.33
N ARG A 123 3.55 -7.23 -16.02
CA ARG A 123 3.50 -8.54 -16.68
C ARG A 123 2.19 -9.26 -16.38
N VAL A 124 1.75 -9.25 -15.13
CA VAL A 124 0.57 -10.00 -14.69
C VAL A 124 -0.75 -9.25 -14.83
N ALA A 125 -0.72 -7.90 -14.93
CA ALA A 125 -1.94 -7.08 -15.01
C ALA A 125 -1.79 -5.88 -15.93
N ARG A 126 -2.90 -5.48 -16.58
CA ARG A 126 -2.93 -4.30 -17.45
C ARG A 126 -3.10 -2.99 -16.68
N VAL A 127 -3.87 -3.00 -15.60
CA VAL A 127 -4.08 -1.85 -14.71
C VAL A 127 -3.24 -2.01 -13.46
N ILE A 128 -2.57 -0.93 -13.04
CA ILE A 128 -1.81 -0.91 -11.78
C ILE A 128 -2.37 0.20 -10.91
N LEU A 129 -2.77 -0.15 -9.70
CA LEU A 129 -3.26 0.76 -8.68
C LEU A 129 -2.18 0.93 -7.61
N ILE A 130 -1.77 2.15 -7.35
CA ILE A 130 -0.75 2.44 -6.34
C ILE A 130 -1.31 3.41 -5.32
N LYS A 131 -1.23 3.05 -4.05
CA LYS A 131 -1.28 3.98 -2.93
C LYS A 131 0.11 3.98 -2.28
N ASP A 132 0.78 5.13 -2.32
CA ASP A 132 2.09 5.27 -1.70
C ASP A 132 2.34 6.73 -1.29
N HIS A 133 3.61 7.11 -1.12
CA HIS A 133 4.03 8.39 -0.58
C HIS A 133 4.86 9.19 -1.57
N PHE A 134 4.81 10.52 -1.42
CA PHE A 134 5.75 11.45 -2.04
C PHE A 134 6.72 11.98 -0.99
N ARG A 135 8.01 11.90 -1.27
CA ARG A 135 9.06 12.54 -0.48
C ARG A 135 9.29 13.99 -0.94
N ASN A 136 8.23 14.81 -0.95
CA ASN A 136 8.29 16.19 -1.37
C ASN A 136 8.07 17.14 -0.20
N GLY A 137 8.90 18.21 -0.15
CA GLY A 137 8.77 19.28 0.83
C GLY A 137 9.66 19.11 2.06
N PHE A 138 9.73 20.20 2.83
CA PHE A 138 10.56 20.27 4.02
C PHE A 138 10.03 19.30 5.09
N PHE A 139 10.90 18.51 5.68
CA PHE A 139 10.60 17.45 6.65
C PHE A 139 9.74 16.27 6.13
N ALA A 140 9.49 16.14 4.81
CA ALA A 140 8.69 15.04 4.29
C ALA A 140 9.27 13.68 4.69
N GLU A 141 10.56 13.47 4.46
CA GLU A 141 11.22 12.20 4.78
C GLU A 141 11.16 11.86 6.27
N SER A 142 11.45 12.83 7.15
CA SER A 142 11.38 12.61 8.61
C SER A 142 9.96 12.28 9.06
N THR A 143 8.95 12.95 8.49
CA THR A 143 7.55 12.65 8.77
C THR A 143 7.16 11.25 8.32
N LEU A 144 7.55 10.85 7.10
CA LEU A 144 7.26 9.53 6.55
C LEU A 144 7.94 8.42 7.36
N ARG A 145 9.22 8.60 7.73
CA ARG A 145 9.94 7.67 8.60
C ARG A 145 9.29 7.50 9.97
N LEU A 146 8.81 8.61 10.57
CA LEU A 146 8.06 8.56 11.82
C LEU A 146 6.76 7.77 11.67
N MET A 147 6.00 8.02 10.60
CA MET A 147 4.75 7.31 10.32
C MET A 147 4.98 5.82 10.15
N ASP A 148 5.98 5.43 9.37
CA ASP A 148 6.33 4.03 9.16
C ASP A 148 6.83 3.36 10.41
N TRP A 149 7.65 4.03 11.20
CA TRP A 149 8.11 3.50 12.47
C TRP A 149 6.94 3.24 13.42
N VAL A 150 6.01 4.19 13.57
CA VAL A 150 4.81 4.02 14.41
C VAL A 150 3.93 2.88 13.91
N SER A 151 3.75 2.76 12.59
CA SER A 151 2.87 1.75 11.97
C SER A 151 3.48 0.34 12.03
N ASN A 152 4.80 0.22 11.87
CA ASN A 152 5.49 -1.06 11.68
C ASN A 152 6.28 -1.54 12.90
N ALA A 153 6.45 -0.72 13.96
CA ALA A 153 7.22 -1.08 15.16
C ALA A 153 6.79 -2.40 15.83
N ARG A 154 5.54 -2.84 15.58
CA ARG A 154 4.97 -4.07 16.13
C ARG A 154 5.09 -5.28 15.19
N HIS A 155 5.53 -5.10 13.96
CA HIS A 155 5.43 -6.12 12.92
C HIS A 155 6.77 -6.71 12.50
N GLY A 156 7.91 -6.18 12.97
CA GLY A 156 9.25 -6.70 12.66
C GLY A 156 9.60 -6.67 11.17
N VAL A 157 8.98 -5.77 10.40
CA VAL A 157 9.21 -5.60 8.96
C VAL A 157 10.46 -4.77 8.74
N ALA A 158 11.31 -5.16 7.80
CA ALA A 158 12.43 -4.34 7.36
C ALA A 158 11.92 -3.05 6.71
N LEU A 159 12.52 -1.90 7.07
CA LEU A 159 12.11 -0.58 6.61
C LEU A 159 13.24 0.07 5.80
N PRO A 160 13.42 -0.24 4.51
CA PRO A 160 14.46 0.36 3.68
C PRO A 160 14.21 1.85 3.40
N TYR A 161 12.99 2.36 3.65
CA TYR A 161 12.62 3.76 3.48
C TYR A 161 12.86 4.32 2.07
N ASN A 162 12.54 3.56 1.04
CA ASN A 162 12.69 3.93 -0.36
C ASN A 162 11.57 4.87 -0.82
N TYR A 163 11.46 6.04 -0.20
CA TYR A 163 10.48 7.03 -0.62
C TYR A 163 10.94 7.77 -1.87
N PHE A 164 10.13 7.75 -2.89
CA PHE A 164 10.37 8.49 -4.12
C PHE A 164 9.78 9.90 -4.04
N SER A 165 10.49 10.86 -4.65
CA SER A 165 9.91 12.17 -4.97
C SER A 165 8.88 12.03 -6.09
N GLN A 166 8.08 13.07 -6.33
CA GLN A 166 7.12 13.08 -7.44
C GLN A 166 7.82 12.93 -8.80
N SER A 167 9.01 13.52 -8.98
CA SER A 167 9.79 13.35 -10.21
C SER A 167 10.27 11.91 -10.37
N GLN A 168 10.81 11.29 -9.32
CA GLN A 168 11.24 9.90 -9.36
C GLN A 168 10.09 8.94 -9.68
N TRP A 169 8.88 9.18 -9.15
CA TRP A 169 7.70 8.43 -9.56
C TRP A 169 7.37 8.62 -11.04
N SER A 170 7.43 9.87 -11.54
CA SER A 170 7.19 10.15 -12.96
C SER A 170 8.20 9.45 -13.86
N ASP A 171 9.48 9.47 -13.48
CA ASP A 171 10.56 8.79 -14.22
C ASP A 171 10.34 7.26 -14.21
N ALA A 172 10.00 6.68 -13.06
CA ALA A 172 9.69 5.27 -12.93
C ALA A 172 8.49 4.85 -13.80
N PHE A 173 7.42 5.65 -13.83
CA PHE A 173 6.26 5.38 -14.68
C PHE A 173 6.61 5.48 -16.17
N ALA A 174 7.43 6.47 -16.56
CA ALA A 174 7.89 6.61 -17.93
C ALA A 174 8.79 5.44 -18.37
N GLU A 175 9.77 5.04 -17.54
CA GLU A 175 10.63 3.88 -17.79
C GLU A 175 9.83 2.60 -18.00
N LEU A 176 8.80 2.41 -17.18
CA LEU A 176 7.94 1.24 -17.23
C LEU A 176 6.82 1.35 -18.27
N ARG A 177 6.76 2.43 -19.07
CA ARG A 177 5.70 2.72 -20.04
C ARG A 177 4.29 2.58 -19.40
N LEU A 178 4.13 3.15 -18.21
CA LEU A 178 2.88 3.21 -17.47
C LEU A 178 2.26 4.60 -17.62
N ASN A 179 1.10 4.67 -18.23
CA ASN A 179 0.36 5.92 -18.39
C ASN A 179 -0.48 6.21 -17.16
N VAL A 180 -0.27 7.37 -16.53
CA VAL A 180 -1.11 7.83 -15.42
C VAL A 180 -2.48 8.22 -15.97
N ARG A 181 -3.54 7.50 -15.60
CA ARG A 181 -4.93 7.78 -15.96
C ARG A 181 -5.60 8.67 -14.93
N GLU A 182 -5.30 8.44 -13.68
CA GLU A 182 -5.83 9.22 -12.57
C GLU A 182 -4.83 9.25 -11.43
N ILE A 183 -4.69 10.40 -10.78
CA ILE A 183 -3.89 10.55 -9.55
C ILE A 183 -4.62 11.48 -8.57
N LYS A 184 -4.78 11.03 -7.33
CA LYS A 184 -5.36 11.78 -6.22
C LYS A 184 -4.31 12.01 -5.15
N THR A 185 -4.01 13.25 -4.83
CA THR A 185 -3.01 13.63 -3.82
C THR A 185 -3.62 14.20 -2.54
N THR A 186 -4.91 14.54 -2.56
CA THR A 186 -5.65 15.07 -1.40
C THR A 186 -6.58 14.01 -0.86
N LEU A 187 -6.07 13.14 0.02
CA LEU A 187 -6.82 11.99 0.52
C LEU A 187 -7.54 12.25 1.85
N ARG A 188 -7.06 13.20 2.67
CA ARG A 188 -7.60 13.49 4.01
C ARG A 188 -7.68 12.26 4.92
N LEU A 189 -6.57 11.52 5.00
CA LEU A 189 -6.48 10.25 5.73
C LEU A 189 -6.60 10.43 7.24
N TYR A 190 -6.15 11.57 7.77
CA TYR A 190 -6.06 11.84 9.19
C TYR A 190 -7.06 12.91 9.63
N PRO A 191 -7.62 12.82 10.86
CA PRO A 191 -8.41 13.89 11.44
C PRO A 191 -7.49 15.04 11.93
N PRO A 192 -8.03 16.29 12.05
CA PRO A 192 -7.29 17.35 12.75
C PRO A 192 -7.02 16.98 14.24
N PRO A 193 -5.89 17.40 14.82
CA PRO A 193 -4.79 18.18 14.22
C PRO A 193 -3.78 17.33 13.44
N ALA A 194 -3.87 15.99 13.49
CA ALA A 194 -2.92 15.07 12.85
C ALA A 194 -2.80 15.31 11.34
N SER A 195 -3.91 15.69 10.68
CA SER A 195 -3.93 16.02 9.25
C SER A 195 -2.97 17.15 8.86
N TRP A 196 -2.73 18.13 9.75
CA TRP A 196 -1.82 19.23 9.46
C TRP A 196 -0.36 18.79 9.33
N LEU A 197 -0.02 17.68 9.95
CA LEU A 197 1.33 17.10 9.88
C LEU A 197 1.42 15.97 8.84
N PHE A 198 0.43 15.09 8.78
CA PHE A 198 0.52 13.82 8.04
C PHE A 198 -0.15 13.85 6.66
N ASP A 199 -1.11 14.77 6.39
CA ASP A 199 -1.79 14.85 5.09
C ASP A 199 -1.15 15.83 4.09
N ARG A 200 -0.04 16.50 4.39
CA ARG A 200 0.61 17.57 3.60
C ARG A 200 1.07 17.15 2.19
N SER A 201 0.17 16.60 1.38
CA SER A 201 0.47 16.05 0.05
C SER A 201 1.57 14.97 0.07
N LEU A 202 1.68 14.28 1.21
CA LEU A 202 2.63 13.17 1.36
C LEU A 202 2.09 11.86 0.79
N HIS A 203 0.81 11.79 0.48
CA HIS A 203 0.14 10.58 0.02
C HIS A 203 -0.44 10.76 -1.37
N PHE A 204 -0.44 9.70 -2.14
CA PHE A 204 -1.20 9.65 -3.38
C PHE A 204 -1.88 8.29 -3.57
N VAL A 205 -2.93 8.29 -4.39
CA VAL A 205 -3.51 7.11 -5.01
C VAL A 205 -3.50 7.34 -6.51
N ALA A 206 -2.98 6.39 -7.27
CA ALA A 206 -2.90 6.50 -8.73
C ALA A 206 -3.46 5.25 -9.41
N ARG A 207 -4.09 5.46 -10.58
CA ARG A 207 -4.39 4.43 -11.56
C ARG A 207 -3.48 4.60 -12.77
N LEU A 208 -2.77 3.56 -13.09
CA LEU A 208 -1.85 3.48 -14.21
C LEU A 208 -2.33 2.39 -15.17
N GLU A 209 -2.06 2.59 -16.46
CA GLU A 209 -2.32 1.57 -17.48
C GLU A 209 -1.06 1.32 -18.30
N ALA A 210 -0.73 0.06 -18.49
CA ALA A 210 0.35 -0.32 -19.38
C ALA A 210 0.03 0.14 -20.82
N SER A 211 1.00 0.80 -21.49
CA SER A 211 0.91 1.04 -22.92
C SER A 211 0.85 -0.30 -23.65
N ALA A 212 0.05 -0.37 -24.70
CA ALA A 212 0.06 -1.54 -25.58
C ALA A 212 1.50 -1.81 -26.08
N PRO A 213 1.91 -3.05 -26.23
CA PRO A 213 3.15 -3.35 -26.93
C PRO A 213 3.08 -2.75 -28.33
N SER A 214 4.10 -1.96 -28.68
CA SER A 214 4.30 -1.40 -30.03
C SER A 214 4.63 -2.48 -31.02
#